data_44e2f06dd06482959046278d90f86931
#
_entry.id   44e2f06dd06482959046278d90f86931
#
_cell.length_a   1.000
_cell.length_b   1.000
_cell.length_c   1.000
_cell.angle_alpha   90.00
_cell.angle_beta   90.00
_cell.angle_gamma   90.00
#
_symmetry.space_group_name_H-M   'P 1'
#
loop_
_entity.id
_entity.type
_entity.pdbx_description
1 polymer ?
#
loop_
_entity_poly.entity_id
_entity_poly.type
_entity_poly.pdbx_seq_one_letter_code
_entity_poly.pdbx_strand_id
1 'polypeptide(L)'
;MKNNYLLVALALFFFGCSPSQKEGSVQEEAQAFINTYTDQFKTLYYESAEAEWAANTKIIPGDTVNSHHVEVANEAYARFTGSEENISKARHFLDKKEELTPLQAKQLEVILYAAANNPATVKDLVDERIKAEAQQTELLFGYDFKIDGGSVTTNKIDEILNDSKSLDDRLNAWSVSKEVGTTLRDGLLNLRRLRNQTVQALGYDDYFTYQVSDYGMSTQEMMELNEKLIRDIWPLYRELHTYARYELAKRYGTKVPELLPAHWLPNRWGQDWTGMMHVEGLDIDPILEEKGDKWLVEQAERFYVSLGFEKLPQVFWDKSSLYPLPEDADYKKNNHASAWHMDLEKDVRSLMSVIPNSEWYETTHHELGHIYYYISYTNPDVPVLLRGGANRGFHEAVGSMMGLAAMQKPFLANLELIDKNAKTDEMKTLLHEALNYIVFIPFSAGVMTHYEHDLYVEDLPENELNKRWWDYVKKYQGIVPPSERGEEYTDAASKTHINNDAAQYYDYALSYALLFQLHNHNAENILHEDPRATNYYGNKEVGDFLKKILSPGATVDWRELLKETTNDELSAKAMLNYFQPLVDYLKEQNKGREYTLPETI
;
A
#
# COMPACT_ATOMS: atom_id res chain seq x y z
N MET A 1 93.99 -13.58 54.39
CA MET A 1 92.74 -13.07 55.00
C MET A 1 92.25 -11.91 54.19
N LYS A 2 91.34 -12.15 53.26
CA LYS A 2 90.47 -11.14 52.68
C LYS A 2 89.33 -11.94 51.92
N ASN A 3 88.15 -11.85 52.49
CA ASN A 3 86.92 -12.45 51.88
C ASN A 3 86.46 -11.58 50.71
N ASN A 4 86.26 -12.17 49.60
CA ASN A 4 85.51 -11.58 48.49
C ASN A 4 84.10 -12.21 48.44
N TYR A 5 83.12 -11.39 48.71
CA TYR A 5 81.71 -11.74 48.47
C TYR A 5 81.33 -11.34 47.05
N LEU A 6 80.91 -12.35 46.27
CA LEU A 6 80.40 -12.15 44.96
C LEU A 6 78.89 -11.92 45.07
N LEU A 7 78.45 -10.71 44.72
CA LEU A 7 76.99 -10.38 44.60
C LEU A 7 76.47 -10.81 43.23
N VAL A 8 75.59 -11.79 43.23
CA VAL A 8 74.83 -12.16 42.05
C VAL A 8 73.53 -11.32 42.01
N ALA A 9 73.44 -10.40 41.06
CA ALA A 9 72.22 -9.63 40.81
C ALA A 9 71.25 -10.47 39.95
N LEU A 10 70.10 -10.86 40.54
CA LEU A 10 69.02 -11.55 39.87
C LEU A 10 68.13 -10.50 39.21
N ALA A 11 68.22 -10.36 37.89
CA ALA A 11 67.32 -9.52 37.10
C ALA A 11 65.97 -10.25 36.91
N LEU A 12 64.92 -9.84 37.61
CA LEU A 12 63.55 -10.24 37.42
C LEU A 12 62.95 -9.51 36.17
N PHE A 13 62.86 -10.20 35.08
CA PHE A 13 62.01 -9.75 33.93
C PHE A 13 60.55 -9.90 34.30
N PHE A 14 59.88 -8.80 34.61
CA PHE A 14 58.43 -8.74 34.62
C PHE A 14 57.95 -8.73 33.15
N PHE A 15 57.51 -9.86 32.66
CA PHE A 15 56.63 -9.90 31.50
C PHE A 15 55.26 -9.35 31.93
N GLY A 16 55.01 -8.08 31.63
CA GLY A 16 53.68 -7.52 31.69
C GLY A 16 52.82 -8.15 30.62
N CYS A 17 51.99 -9.12 30.98
CA CYS A 17 50.81 -9.48 30.17
C CYS A 17 49.85 -8.28 30.18
N SER A 18 49.87 -7.46 29.13
CA SER A 18 48.71 -6.64 28.81
C SER A 18 47.55 -7.58 28.59
N PRO A 19 46.38 -7.36 29.19
CA PRO A 19 45.21 -8.14 28.83
C PRO A 19 44.95 -7.85 27.36
N SER A 20 45.08 -8.85 26.47
CA SER A 20 44.51 -8.79 25.15
C SER A 20 43.02 -8.54 25.38
N GLN A 21 42.51 -7.39 24.97
CA GLN A 21 41.11 -7.24 24.75
C GLN A 21 40.71 -8.40 23.84
N LYS A 22 39.88 -9.32 24.33
CA LYS A 22 39.21 -10.27 23.44
C LYS A 22 38.47 -9.39 22.43
N GLU A 23 38.90 -9.39 21.18
CA GLU A 23 38.07 -8.90 20.10
C GLU A 23 36.76 -9.68 20.20
N GLY A 24 35.65 -8.94 20.28
CA GLY A 24 34.30 -9.51 20.29
C GLY A 24 34.10 -10.37 19.01
N SER A 25 33.23 -11.35 19.07
CA SER A 25 32.86 -12.03 17.84
C SER A 25 32.15 -11.04 16.90
N VAL A 26 32.22 -11.27 15.57
CA VAL A 26 31.52 -10.44 14.57
C VAL A 26 30.04 -10.26 14.94
N GLN A 27 29.40 -11.29 15.49
CA GLN A 27 28.01 -11.23 15.96
C GLN A 27 27.83 -10.27 17.13
N GLU A 28 28.74 -10.27 18.12
CA GLU A 28 28.68 -9.37 19.29
C GLU A 28 28.86 -7.90 18.86
N GLU A 29 29.80 -7.63 17.96
CA GLU A 29 30.06 -6.29 17.44
C GLU A 29 28.90 -5.79 16.55
N ALA A 30 28.37 -6.64 15.67
CA ALA A 30 27.21 -6.34 14.85
C ALA A 30 25.96 -6.05 15.71
N GLN A 31 25.73 -6.86 16.76
CA GLN A 31 24.61 -6.65 17.67
C GLN A 31 24.76 -5.33 18.46
N ALA A 32 25.95 -4.98 18.89
CA ALA A 32 26.20 -3.71 19.58
C ALA A 32 25.92 -2.51 18.65
N PHE A 33 26.32 -2.60 17.38
CA PHE A 33 25.99 -1.59 16.37
C PHE A 33 24.47 -1.50 16.13
N ILE A 34 23.81 -2.63 15.89
CA ILE A 34 22.35 -2.70 15.67
C ILE A 34 21.59 -2.08 16.86
N ASN A 35 21.98 -2.41 18.09
CA ASN A 35 21.35 -1.84 19.29
C ASN A 35 21.51 -0.32 19.35
N THR A 36 22.73 0.19 19.14
CA THR A 36 23.01 1.63 19.15
C THR A 36 22.23 2.36 18.05
N TYR A 37 22.18 1.77 16.84
CA TYR A 37 21.41 2.32 15.74
C TYR A 37 19.92 2.35 16.09
N THR A 38 19.37 1.24 16.59
CA THR A 38 17.95 1.09 16.93
C THR A 38 17.50 2.11 17.98
N ASP A 39 18.31 2.35 19.02
CA ASP A 39 17.94 3.32 20.07
C ASP A 39 17.81 4.75 19.50
N GLN A 40 18.71 5.16 18.62
CA GLN A 40 18.64 6.48 17.99
C GLN A 40 17.55 6.54 16.90
N PHE A 41 17.40 5.46 16.12
CA PHE A 41 16.36 5.32 15.11
C PHE A 41 14.97 5.50 15.72
N LYS A 42 14.66 4.82 16.83
CA LYS A 42 13.37 4.93 17.52
C LYS A 42 13.03 6.37 17.90
N THR A 43 14.02 7.09 18.42
CA THR A 43 13.81 8.49 18.84
C THR A 43 13.45 9.37 17.65
N LEU A 44 14.25 9.30 16.58
CA LEU A 44 14.06 10.11 15.39
C LEU A 44 12.80 9.71 14.60
N TYR A 45 12.49 8.42 14.56
CA TYR A 45 11.26 7.91 13.96
C TYR A 45 10.02 8.47 14.68
N TYR A 46 10.01 8.43 16.03
CA TYR A 46 8.92 8.97 16.83
C TYR A 46 8.76 10.49 16.64
N GLU A 47 9.86 11.24 16.63
CA GLU A 47 9.83 12.69 16.38
C GLU A 47 9.26 13.02 15.00
N SER A 48 9.65 12.28 13.96
CA SER A 48 9.11 12.40 12.62
C SER A 48 7.61 12.05 12.57
N ALA A 49 7.22 10.92 13.17
CA ALA A 49 5.83 10.47 13.22
C ALA A 49 4.92 11.47 13.95
N GLU A 50 5.37 12.06 15.08
CA GLU A 50 4.60 13.09 15.80
C GLU A 50 4.46 14.39 15.00
N ALA A 51 5.50 14.81 14.29
CA ALA A 51 5.44 15.99 13.43
C ALA A 51 4.44 15.78 12.27
N GLU A 52 4.53 14.64 11.59
CA GLU A 52 3.59 14.25 10.53
C GLU A 52 2.14 14.12 11.05
N TRP A 53 1.96 13.50 12.21
CA TRP A 53 0.66 13.38 12.86
C TRP A 53 0.04 14.77 13.11
N ALA A 54 0.81 15.70 13.67
CA ALA A 54 0.35 17.07 13.92
C ALA A 54 -0.02 17.79 12.61
N ALA A 55 0.78 17.63 11.56
CA ALA A 55 0.54 18.25 10.26
C ALA A 55 -0.70 17.67 9.55
N ASN A 56 -1.07 16.42 9.81
CA ASN A 56 -2.25 15.77 9.21
C ASN A 56 -3.54 15.99 10.04
N THR A 57 -3.42 16.15 11.36
CA THR A 57 -4.58 16.27 12.26
C THR A 57 -4.99 17.71 12.54
N LYS A 58 -4.08 18.69 12.31
CA LYS A 58 -4.34 20.11 12.55
C LYS A 58 -3.76 20.99 11.46
N ILE A 59 -4.51 21.18 10.38
CA ILE A 59 -4.14 21.98 9.22
C ILE A 59 -4.73 23.38 9.38
N ILE A 60 -3.89 24.39 9.63
CA ILE A 60 -4.28 25.78 9.74
C ILE A 60 -3.78 26.50 8.48
N PRO A 61 -4.65 27.12 7.66
CA PRO A 61 -4.23 27.84 6.47
C PRO A 61 -3.20 28.93 6.79
N GLY A 62 -2.04 28.88 6.15
CA GLY A 62 -0.95 29.84 6.36
C GLY A 62 -0.09 29.56 7.61
N ASP A 63 -0.33 28.48 8.34
CA ASP A 63 0.56 28.03 9.41
C ASP A 63 1.80 27.35 8.82
N THR A 64 2.96 27.89 9.15
CA THR A 64 4.25 27.32 8.75
C THR A 64 4.93 26.54 9.89
N VAL A 65 4.32 26.47 11.07
CA VAL A 65 4.93 25.85 12.25
C VAL A 65 4.96 24.33 12.10
N ASN A 66 3.81 23.71 11.78
CA ASN A 66 3.73 22.27 11.61
C ASN A 66 4.58 21.81 10.40
N SER A 67 4.51 22.51 9.27
CA SER A 67 5.33 22.18 8.10
C SER A 67 6.83 22.29 8.39
N HIS A 68 7.25 23.29 9.16
CA HIS A 68 8.64 23.41 9.57
C HIS A 68 9.07 22.31 10.56
N HIS A 69 8.20 21.90 11.47
CA HIS A 69 8.48 20.76 12.36
C HIS A 69 8.65 19.46 11.57
N VAL A 70 7.80 19.20 10.57
CA VAL A 70 7.94 18.05 9.66
C VAL A 70 9.28 18.10 8.94
N GLU A 71 9.63 19.25 8.35
CA GLU A 71 10.91 19.45 7.65
C GLU A 71 12.09 19.11 8.57
N VAL A 72 12.16 19.72 9.76
CA VAL A 72 13.29 19.52 10.69
C VAL A 72 13.38 18.07 11.18
N ALA A 73 12.24 17.45 11.52
CA ALA A 73 12.22 16.08 12.02
C ALA A 73 12.61 15.08 10.91
N ASN A 74 12.06 15.24 9.71
CA ASN A 74 12.38 14.40 8.57
C ASN A 74 13.82 14.57 8.09
N GLU A 75 14.37 15.78 8.12
CA GLU A 75 15.81 16.00 7.86
C GLU A 75 16.70 15.32 8.89
N ALA A 76 16.34 15.37 10.18
CA ALA A 76 17.12 14.71 11.23
C ALA A 76 17.10 13.18 11.05
N TYR A 77 15.92 12.62 10.77
CA TYR A 77 15.74 11.19 10.46
C TYR A 77 16.56 10.78 9.23
N ALA A 78 16.42 11.51 8.11
CA ALA A 78 17.14 11.23 6.87
C ALA A 78 18.67 11.32 7.04
N ARG A 79 19.15 12.32 7.78
CA ARG A 79 20.60 12.51 8.06
C ARG A 79 21.16 11.37 8.89
N PHE A 80 20.39 10.82 9.81
CA PHE A 80 20.81 9.69 10.61
C PHE A 80 20.81 8.39 9.81
N THR A 81 19.68 8.06 9.16
CA THR A 81 19.53 6.81 8.39
C THR A 81 20.53 6.75 7.23
N GLY A 82 20.74 7.87 6.54
CA GLY A 82 21.65 7.98 5.40
C GLY A 82 23.10 8.30 5.75
N SER A 83 23.50 8.32 7.04
CA SER A 83 24.87 8.72 7.44
C SER A 83 25.92 7.76 6.88
N GLU A 84 27.07 8.32 6.45
CA GLU A 84 28.21 7.54 5.95
C GLU A 84 28.70 6.50 6.98
N GLU A 85 28.64 6.85 8.26
CA GLU A 85 29.04 5.96 9.36
C GLU A 85 28.12 4.73 9.42
N ASN A 86 26.79 4.93 9.40
CA ASN A 86 25.83 3.84 9.46
C ASN A 86 25.92 2.95 8.22
N ILE A 87 26.03 3.55 7.03
CA ILE A 87 26.21 2.83 5.76
C ILE A 87 27.48 1.97 5.80
N SER A 88 28.61 2.58 6.21
CA SER A 88 29.90 1.89 6.25
C SER A 88 29.90 0.73 7.25
N LYS A 89 29.33 0.93 8.44
CA LYS A 89 29.22 -0.13 9.46
C LYS A 89 28.30 -1.27 9.00
N ALA A 90 27.13 -0.94 8.45
CA ALA A 90 26.20 -1.97 7.97
C ALA A 90 26.84 -2.81 6.85
N ARG A 91 27.52 -2.17 5.88
CA ARG A 91 28.26 -2.87 4.82
C ARG A 91 29.39 -3.75 5.38
N HIS A 92 30.18 -3.21 6.31
CA HIS A 92 31.29 -3.95 6.94
C HIS A 92 30.83 -5.28 7.57
N PHE A 93 29.67 -5.28 8.24
CA PHE A 93 29.10 -6.49 8.83
C PHE A 93 28.50 -7.40 7.75
N LEU A 94 27.78 -6.85 6.77
CA LEU A 94 27.22 -7.64 5.68
C LEU A 94 28.27 -8.30 4.77
N ASP A 95 29.47 -7.72 4.64
CA ASP A 95 30.61 -8.38 3.98
C ASP A 95 31.03 -9.67 4.68
N LYS A 96 30.60 -9.85 5.95
CA LYS A 96 30.81 -11.05 6.77
C LYS A 96 29.50 -11.76 7.08
N LYS A 97 28.53 -11.71 6.17
CA LYS A 97 27.16 -12.21 6.37
C LYS A 97 27.11 -13.65 6.88
N GLU A 98 28.03 -14.50 6.43
CA GLU A 98 28.13 -15.90 6.85
C GLU A 98 28.46 -16.09 8.35
N GLU A 99 29.00 -15.06 9.00
CA GLU A 99 29.30 -15.05 10.43
C GLU A 99 28.16 -14.47 11.28
N LEU A 100 27.09 -13.92 10.65
CA LEU A 100 25.95 -13.29 11.31
C LEU A 100 24.81 -14.30 11.53
N THR A 101 23.93 -13.99 12.50
CA THR A 101 22.62 -14.64 12.54
C THR A 101 21.73 -14.12 11.40
N PRO A 102 20.73 -14.89 10.91
CA PRO A 102 19.81 -14.42 9.89
C PRO A 102 19.10 -13.11 10.27
N LEU A 103 18.69 -12.95 11.55
CA LEU A 103 18.04 -11.73 12.03
C LEU A 103 18.98 -10.52 12.07
N GLN A 104 20.28 -10.72 12.36
CA GLN A 104 21.25 -9.63 12.30
C GLN A 104 21.48 -9.18 10.86
N ALA A 105 21.67 -10.13 9.94
CA ALA A 105 21.83 -9.81 8.53
C ALA A 105 20.61 -9.03 8.00
N LYS A 106 19.39 -9.48 8.30
CA LYS A 106 18.17 -8.81 7.87
C LYS A 106 18.02 -7.40 8.44
N GLN A 107 18.34 -7.18 9.71
CA GLN A 107 18.32 -5.83 10.29
C GLN A 107 19.34 -4.89 9.62
N LEU A 108 20.53 -5.39 9.28
CA LEU A 108 21.55 -4.62 8.56
C LEU A 108 21.12 -4.30 7.13
N GLU A 109 20.42 -5.21 6.46
CA GLU A 109 19.82 -4.98 5.14
C GLU A 109 18.75 -3.88 5.22
N VAL A 110 17.89 -3.89 6.24
CA VAL A 110 16.89 -2.83 6.49
C VAL A 110 17.57 -1.47 6.75
N ILE A 111 18.69 -1.44 7.49
CA ILE A 111 19.47 -0.21 7.69
C ILE A 111 19.96 0.34 6.34
N LEU A 112 20.48 -0.49 5.45
CA LEU A 112 20.95 -0.06 4.13
C LEU A 112 19.80 0.34 3.21
N TYR A 113 18.66 -0.37 3.28
CA TYR A 113 17.46 -0.01 2.53
C TYR A 113 16.96 1.40 2.92
N ALA A 114 16.84 1.67 4.22
CA ALA A 114 16.45 2.99 4.71
C ALA A 114 17.46 4.09 4.32
N ALA A 115 18.76 3.76 4.28
CA ALA A 115 19.81 4.68 3.86
C ALA A 115 19.79 5.00 2.37
N ALA A 116 19.32 4.08 1.52
CA ALA A 116 19.38 4.21 0.06
C ALA A 116 18.54 5.38 -0.48
N ASN A 117 17.51 5.76 0.25
CA ASN A 117 16.69 6.90 -0.12
C ASN A 117 17.32 8.25 0.24
N ASN A 118 18.27 8.29 1.18
CA ASN A 118 18.85 9.54 1.69
C ASN A 118 20.39 9.44 1.94
N PRO A 119 21.19 8.89 1.01
CA PRO A 119 22.60 8.64 1.27
C PRO A 119 23.40 9.95 1.40
N ALA A 120 24.03 10.18 2.54
CA ALA A 120 24.84 11.37 2.81
C ALA A 120 26.04 11.51 1.86
N THR A 121 26.47 10.40 1.22
CA THR A 121 27.52 10.39 0.19
C THR A 121 27.17 11.22 -1.05
N VAL A 122 25.88 11.50 -1.28
CA VAL A 122 25.37 12.33 -2.40
C VAL A 122 24.35 13.36 -1.90
N LYS A 123 24.67 14.03 -0.80
CA LYS A 123 23.78 14.95 -0.10
C LYS A 123 23.10 15.98 -1.02
N ASP A 124 23.87 16.61 -1.91
CA ASP A 124 23.33 17.64 -2.81
C ASP A 124 22.23 17.07 -3.73
N LEU A 125 22.39 15.82 -4.18
CA LEU A 125 21.41 15.12 -4.98
C LEU A 125 20.14 14.79 -4.18
N VAL A 126 20.29 14.39 -2.90
CA VAL A 126 19.17 14.14 -1.98
C VAL A 126 18.37 15.43 -1.73
N ASP A 127 19.07 16.54 -1.46
CA ASP A 127 18.42 17.84 -1.24
C ASP A 127 17.66 18.30 -2.50
N GLU A 128 18.23 18.11 -3.71
CA GLU A 128 17.58 18.41 -4.98
C GLU A 128 16.33 17.54 -5.19
N ARG A 129 16.40 16.23 -4.85
CA ARG A 129 15.28 15.30 -4.96
C ARG A 129 14.13 15.69 -4.03
N ILE A 130 14.40 15.94 -2.76
CA ILE A 130 13.39 16.33 -1.76
C ILE A 130 12.66 17.60 -2.21
N LYS A 131 13.43 18.59 -2.71
CA LYS A 131 12.86 19.83 -3.25
C LYS A 131 12.00 19.58 -4.49
N ALA A 132 12.45 18.72 -5.40
CA ALA A 132 11.70 18.38 -6.61
C ALA A 132 10.41 17.60 -6.28
N GLU A 133 10.42 16.70 -5.29
CA GLU A 133 9.23 15.99 -4.80
C GLU A 133 8.20 16.94 -4.20
N ALA A 134 8.64 17.89 -3.39
CA ALA A 134 7.77 18.92 -2.82
C ALA A 134 7.13 19.80 -3.92
N GLN A 135 7.92 20.23 -4.89
CA GLN A 135 7.42 21.03 -6.02
C GLN A 135 6.41 20.26 -6.88
N GLN A 136 6.69 18.99 -7.16
CA GLN A 136 5.80 18.12 -7.94
C GLN A 136 4.46 17.92 -7.21
N THR A 137 4.52 17.71 -5.90
CA THR A 137 3.35 17.56 -5.03
C THR A 137 2.50 18.84 -5.01
N GLU A 138 3.15 20.01 -4.89
CA GLU A 138 2.47 21.31 -4.93
C GLU A 138 1.76 21.54 -6.28
N LEU A 139 2.41 21.24 -7.40
CA LEU A 139 1.83 21.36 -8.74
C LEU A 139 0.64 20.40 -8.93
N LEU A 140 0.75 19.17 -8.44
CA LEU A 140 -0.30 18.16 -8.56
C LEU A 140 -1.54 18.53 -7.75
N PHE A 141 -1.39 18.82 -6.46
CA PHE A 141 -2.52 19.08 -5.57
C PHE A 141 -3.01 20.53 -5.59
N GLY A 142 -2.16 21.46 -6.01
CA GLY A 142 -2.52 22.88 -6.17
C GLY A 142 -3.16 23.20 -7.52
N TYR A 143 -3.30 22.23 -8.43
CA TYR A 143 -3.87 22.48 -9.76
C TYR A 143 -5.34 22.89 -9.68
N ASP A 144 -5.68 24.00 -10.35
CA ASP A 144 -7.03 24.56 -10.41
C ASP A 144 -7.78 24.03 -11.63
N PHE A 145 -8.48 22.89 -11.45
CA PHE A 145 -9.31 22.31 -12.51
C PHE A 145 -10.52 23.21 -12.80
N LYS A 146 -10.88 23.39 -14.08
CA LYS A 146 -11.98 24.28 -14.49
C LYS A 146 -12.94 23.59 -15.43
N ILE A 147 -14.23 23.59 -15.05
CA ILE A 147 -15.36 23.17 -15.90
C ILE A 147 -16.21 24.41 -16.15
N ASP A 148 -16.48 24.73 -17.41
CA ASP A 148 -17.28 25.89 -17.86
C ASP A 148 -16.76 27.23 -17.28
N GLY A 149 -15.44 27.33 -17.07
CA GLY A 149 -14.78 28.52 -16.51
C GLY A 149 -14.86 28.65 -15.00
N GLY A 150 -15.53 27.74 -14.29
CA GLY A 150 -15.58 27.66 -12.84
C GLY A 150 -14.59 26.64 -12.29
N SER A 151 -13.92 26.98 -11.17
CA SER A 151 -13.03 26.04 -10.47
C SER A 151 -13.81 24.87 -9.89
N VAL A 152 -13.30 23.66 -10.06
CA VAL A 152 -13.89 22.40 -9.55
C VAL A 152 -12.86 21.58 -8.78
N THR A 153 -13.33 20.83 -7.80
CA THR A 153 -12.49 19.88 -7.07
C THR A 153 -12.39 18.54 -7.81
N THR A 154 -11.39 17.74 -7.48
CA THR A 154 -11.28 16.35 -7.98
C THR A 154 -12.49 15.52 -7.59
N ASN A 155 -13.05 15.72 -6.37
CA ASN A 155 -14.28 15.04 -5.93
C ASN A 155 -15.48 15.36 -6.84
N LYS A 156 -15.58 16.63 -7.31
CA LYS A 156 -16.66 17.00 -8.24
C LYS A 156 -16.47 16.37 -9.62
N ILE A 157 -15.25 16.23 -10.08
CA ILE A 157 -14.92 15.49 -11.31
C ILE A 157 -15.32 14.02 -11.17
N ASP A 158 -14.96 13.38 -10.05
CA ASP A 158 -15.29 11.98 -9.78
C ASP A 158 -16.81 11.77 -9.66
N GLU A 159 -17.54 12.68 -8.99
CA GLU A 159 -19.01 12.68 -8.94
C GLU A 159 -19.63 12.74 -10.35
N ILE A 160 -19.14 13.61 -11.23
CA ILE A 160 -19.64 13.68 -12.62
C ILE A 160 -19.37 12.37 -13.36
N LEU A 161 -18.18 11.79 -13.19
CA LEU A 161 -17.83 10.51 -13.82
C LEU A 161 -18.62 9.33 -13.25
N ASN A 162 -19.07 9.38 -12.01
CA ASN A 162 -19.94 8.37 -11.42
C ASN A 162 -21.38 8.51 -11.89
N ASP A 163 -21.95 9.70 -11.79
CA ASP A 163 -23.41 9.88 -11.80
C ASP A 163 -23.97 10.35 -13.14
N SER A 164 -23.19 11.16 -13.90
CA SER A 164 -23.72 11.74 -15.13
C SER A 164 -24.03 10.68 -16.20
N LYS A 165 -25.20 10.81 -16.81
CA LYS A 165 -25.60 10.04 -17.99
C LYS A 165 -25.27 10.75 -19.31
N SER A 166 -24.80 12.01 -19.24
CA SER A 166 -24.36 12.79 -20.40
C SER A 166 -22.92 12.43 -20.75
N LEU A 167 -22.71 11.91 -21.96
CA LEU A 167 -21.34 11.63 -22.43
C LEU A 167 -20.52 12.90 -22.62
N ASP A 168 -21.16 14.03 -22.93
CA ASP A 168 -20.47 15.31 -23.10
C ASP A 168 -19.94 15.83 -21.73
N ASP A 169 -20.74 15.74 -20.65
CA ASP A 169 -20.30 16.13 -19.32
C ASP A 169 -19.16 15.22 -18.82
N ARG A 170 -19.28 13.92 -19.05
CA ARG A 170 -18.24 12.93 -18.71
C ARG A 170 -16.96 13.18 -19.50
N LEU A 171 -17.06 13.47 -20.80
CA LEU A 171 -15.91 13.81 -21.64
C LEU A 171 -15.20 15.07 -21.14
N ASN A 172 -15.95 16.11 -20.79
CA ASN A 172 -15.42 17.34 -20.26
C ASN A 172 -14.72 17.09 -18.91
N ALA A 173 -15.39 16.44 -17.95
CA ALA A 173 -14.83 16.13 -16.63
C ALA A 173 -13.56 15.26 -16.75
N TRP A 174 -13.59 14.22 -17.58
CA TRP A 174 -12.44 13.35 -17.80
C TRP A 174 -11.26 14.13 -18.43
N SER A 175 -11.52 14.94 -19.46
CA SER A 175 -10.49 15.71 -20.15
C SER A 175 -9.82 16.71 -19.22
N VAL A 176 -10.62 17.46 -18.45
CA VAL A 176 -10.13 18.41 -17.44
C VAL A 176 -9.27 17.69 -16.39
N SER A 177 -9.66 16.48 -15.96
CA SER A 177 -8.89 15.72 -14.96
C SER A 177 -7.48 15.36 -15.41
N LYS A 178 -7.19 15.40 -16.72
CA LYS A 178 -5.89 15.06 -17.31
C LYS A 178 -4.99 16.29 -17.58
N GLU A 179 -5.54 17.50 -17.53
CA GLU A 179 -4.82 18.72 -17.85
C GLU A 179 -3.60 18.95 -16.95
N VAL A 180 -3.67 18.57 -15.69
CA VAL A 180 -2.55 18.68 -14.74
C VAL A 180 -1.29 17.93 -15.23
N GLY A 181 -1.46 16.85 -15.99
CA GLY A 181 -0.34 16.06 -16.52
C GLY A 181 0.63 16.86 -17.36
N THR A 182 0.12 17.89 -18.07
CA THR A 182 0.97 18.78 -18.89
C THR A 182 1.94 19.60 -18.05
N THR A 183 1.55 19.98 -16.84
CA THR A 183 2.37 20.78 -15.91
C THR A 183 3.37 19.92 -15.13
N LEU A 184 3.16 18.62 -15.07
CA LEU A 184 3.94 17.68 -14.26
C LEU A 184 5.06 16.96 -15.04
N ARG A 185 5.06 17.08 -16.38
CA ARG A 185 5.97 16.35 -17.28
C ARG A 185 7.44 16.52 -16.92
N ASP A 186 7.92 17.77 -16.91
CA ASP A 186 9.34 18.07 -16.68
C ASP A 186 9.76 17.66 -15.27
N GLY A 187 8.86 17.86 -14.28
CA GLY A 187 9.07 17.42 -12.91
C GLY A 187 9.17 15.90 -12.80
N LEU A 188 8.34 15.14 -13.51
CA LEU A 188 8.39 13.68 -13.54
C LEU A 188 9.73 13.16 -14.11
N LEU A 189 10.19 13.75 -15.22
CA LEU A 189 11.48 13.40 -15.82
C LEU A 189 12.65 13.71 -14.88
N ASN A 190 12.60 14.87 -14.22
CA ASN A 190 13.60 15.22 -13.21
C ASN A 190 13.58 14.26 -12.02
N LEU A 191 12.39 13.91 -11.50
CA LEU A 191 12.26 12.96 -10.41
C LEU A 191 12.77 11.57 -10.78
N ARG A 192 12.49 11.07 -11.99
CA ARG A 192 13.08 9.83 -12.51
C ARG A 192 14.60 9.83 -12.38
N ARG A 193 15.25 10.88 -12.91
CA ARG A 193 16.70 11.04 -12.84
C ARG A 193 17.21 11.07 -11.40
N LEU A 194 16.60 11.90 -10.56
CA LEU A 194 17.01 12.10 -9.17
C LEU A 194 16.85 10.83 -8.34
N ARG A 195 15.72 10.13 -8.45
CA ARG A 195 15.44 8.89 -7.75
C ARG A 195 16.42 7.80 -8.14
N ASN A 196 16.65 7.56 -9.44
CA ASN A 196 17.62 6.59 -9.91
C ASN A 196 19.03 6.91 -9.37
N GLN A 197 19.52 8.13 -9.54
CA GLN A 197 20.86 8.52 -9.11
C GLN A 197 21.03 8.44 -7.58
N THR A 198 19.98 8.70 -6.80
CA THR A 198 20.02 8.60 -5.33
C THR A 198 20.26 7.16 -4.89
N VAL A 199 19.50 6.20 -5.38
CA VAL A 199 19.62 4.80 -4.96
C VAL A 199 20.86 4.12 -5.56
N GLN A 200 21.32 4.58 -6.73
CA GLN A 200 22.58 4.12 -7.35
C GLN A 200 23.81 4.40 -6.48
N ALA A 201 23.77 5.44 -5.64
CA ALA A 201 24.84 5.72 -4.67
C ALA A 201 25.03 4.60 -3.63
N LEU A 202 24.01 3.77 -3.40
CA LEU A 202 24.11 2.58 -2.55
C LEU A 202 24.23 1.27 -3.32
N GLY A 203 24.30 1.30 -4.66
CA GLY A 203 24.55 0.13 -5.50
C GLY A 203 23.30 -0.54 -6.07
N TYR A 204 22.12 0.08 -5.97
CA TYR A 204 20.94 -0.33 -6.72
C TYR A 204 21.07 0.13 -8.18
N ASP A 205 20.58 -0.66 -9.11
CA ASP A 205 20.65 -0.32 -10.53
C ASP A 205 19.74 0.87 -10.87
N ASP A 206 18.56 0.92 -10.28
CA ASP A 206 17.53 1.93 -10.49
C ASP A 206 16.53 1.98 -9.33
N TYR A 207 15.60 2.94 -9.35
CA TYR A 207 14.62 3.15 -8.30
C TYR A 207 13.54 2.06 -8.24
N PHE A 208 13.17 1.45 -9.35
CA PHE A 208 12.21 0.34 -9.37
C PHE A 208 12.82 -0.90 -8.72
N THR A 209 14.06 -1.22 -9.06
CA THR A 209 14.83 -2.31 -8.44
C THR A 209 14.99 -2.09 -6.93
N TYR A 210 15.25 -0.85 -6.51
CA TYR A 210 15.29 -0.49 -5.09
C TYR A 210 13.98 -0.80 -4.38
N GLN A 211 12.84 -0.34 -4.92
CA GLN A 211 11.53 -0.58 -4.32
C GLN A 211 11.16 -2.06 -4.25
N VAL A 212 11.40 -2.81 -5.32
CA VAL A 212 11.15 -4.26 -5.38
C VAL A 212 12.01 -5.04 -4.37
N SER A 213 13.21 -4.54 -4.06
CA SER A 213 14.11 -5.22 -3.12
C SER A 213 13.56 -5.36 -1.70
N ASP A 214 12.62 -4.49 -1.29
CA ASP A 214 11.90 -4.58 -0.01
C ASP A 214 11.06 -5.87 0.11
N TYR A 215 10.64 -6.41 -1.03
CA TYR A 215 9.94 -7.71 -1.12
C TYR A 215 10.89 -8.92 -1.10
N GLY A 216 12.21 -8.71 -1.01
CA GLY A 216 13.19 -9.78 -1.16
C GLY A 216 13.14 -10.43 -2.55
N MET A 217 12.77 -9.67 -3.57
CA MET A 217 12.62 -10.12 -4.95
C MET A 217 13.52 -9.34 -5.90
N SER A 218 13.87 -9.96 -7.00
CA SER A 218 14.41 -9.26 -8.16
C SER A 218 13.30 -8.58 -8.97
N THR A 219 13.66 -7.56 -9.76
CA THR A 219 12.76 -6.92 -10.71
C THR A 219 12.09 -7.93 -11.63
N GLN A 220 12.86 -8.91 -12.15
CA GLN A 220 12.34 -9.94 -13.02
C GLN A 220 11.26 -10.80 -12.32
N GLU A 221 11.50 -11.28 -11.10
CA GLU A 221 10.53 -12.07 -10.33
C GLU A 221 9.23 -11.27 -10.08
N MET A 222 9.35 -9.97 -9.75
CA MET A 222 8.18 -9.12 -9.54
C MET A 222 7.38 -8.94 -10.84
N MET A 223 8.05 -8.69 -11.96
CA MET A 223 7.38 -8.55 -13.26
C MET A 223 6.70 -9.86 -13.68
N GLU A 224 7.37 -11.01 -13.54
CA GLU A 224 6.80 -12.32 -13.86
C GLU A 224 5.58 -12.66 -12.99
N LEU A 225 5.60 -12.29 -11.69
CA LEU A 225 4.47 -12.46 -10.79
C LEU A 225 3.26 -11.62 -11.23
N ASN A 226 3.47 -10.33 -11.53
CA ASN A 226 2.42 -9.44 -12.00
C ASN A 226 1.81 -9.91 -13.34
N GLU A 227 2.65 -10.30 -14.31
CA GLU A 227 2.18 -10.87 -15.56
C GLU A 227 1.39 -12.17 -15.35
N LYS A 228 1.80 -13.01 -14.40
CA LYS A 228 1.07 -14.24 -14.06
C LYS A 228 -0.31 -13.90 -13.51
N LEU A 229 -0.44 -12.94 -12.58
CA LEU A 229 -1.72 -12.52 -12.05
C LEU A 229 -2.66 -12.03 -13.15
N ILE A 230 -2.17 -11.22 -14.08
CA ILE A 230 -2.96 -10.75 -15.22
C ILE A 230 -3.43 -11.92 -16.08
N ARG A 231 -2.53 -12.83 -16.46
CA ARG A 231 -2.87 -14.00 -17.29
C ARG A 231 -3.93 -14.88 -16.61
N ASP A 232 -3.80 -15.09 -15.31
CA ASP A 232 -4.71 -15.95 -14.56
C ASP A 232 -6.14 -15.36 -14.53
N ILE A 233 -6.30 -14.03 -14.33
CA ILE A 233 -7.62 -13.40 -14.26
C ILE A 233 -8.19 -13.02 -15.64
N TRP A 234 -7.38 -13.08 -16.69
CA TRP A 234 -7.73 -12.57 -18.01
C TRP A 234 -9.03 -13.12 -18.59
N PRO A 235 -9.34 -14.45 -18.47
CA PRO A 235 -10.60 -14.99 -18.96
C PRO A 235 -11.83 -14.30 -18.32
N LEU A 236 -11.79 -14.05 -17.01
CA LEU A 236 -12.89 -13.35 -16.30
C LEU A 236 -12.90 -11.85 -16.67
N TYR A 237 -11.74 -11.21 -16.73
CA TYR A 237 -11.64 -9.81 -17.14
C TYR A 237 -12.23 -9.58 -18.55
N ARG A 238 -11.96 -10.48 -19.48
CA ARG A 238 -12.48 -10.46 -20.85
C ARG A 238 -14.01 -10.54 -20.88
N GLU A 239 -14.62 -11.35 -20.00
CA GLU A 239 -16.08 -11.39 -19.81
C GLU A 239 -16.61 -10.06 -19.26
N LEU A 240 -15.98 -9.51 -18.22
CA LEU A 240 -16.37 -8.22 -17.64
C LEU A 240 -16.23 -7.07 -18.64
N HIS A 241 -15.14 -7.02 -19.40
CA HIS A 241 -14.94 -6.00 -20.43
C HIS A 241 -16.02 -6.07 -21.52
N THR A 242 -16.34 -7.27 -22.00
CA THR A 242 -17.42 -7.46 -22.99
C THR A 242 -18.76 -7.03 -22.41
N TYR A 243 -19.09 -7.46 -21.20
CA TYR A 243 -20.31 -7.05 -20.50
C TYR A 243 -20.39 -5.52 -20.36
N ALA A 244 -19.34 -4.88 -19.88
CA ALA A 244 -19.29 -3.44 -19.68
C ALA A 244 -19.50 -2.65 -20.99
N ARG A 245 -18.88 -3.06 -22.09
CA ARG A 245 -19.05 -2.41 -23.40
C ARG A 245 -20.52 -2.34 -23.82
N TYR A 246 -21.25 -3.43 -23.68
CA TYR A 246 -22.65 -3.51 -24.07
C TYR A 246 -23.56 -2.77 -23.08
N GLU A 247 -23.36 -2.90 -21.79
CA GLU A 247 -24.19 -2.23 -20.78
C GLU A 247 -23.99 -0.70 -20.77
N LEU A 248 -22.75 -0.23 -20.94
CA LEU A 248 -22.47 1.21 -21.07
C LEU A 248 -23.00 1.77 -22.38
N ALA A 249 -22.88 1.06 -23.50
CA ALA A 249 -23.47 1.48 -24.76
C ALA A 249 -25.00 1.62 -24.65
N LYS A 250 -25.67 0.68 -23.98
CA LYS A 250 -27.10 0.74 -23.67
C LYS A 250 -27.44 1.92 -22.74
N ARG A 251 -26.62 2.11 -21.66
CA ARG A 251 -26.81 3.22 -20.70
C ARG A 251 -26.75 4.58 -21.39
N TYR A 252 -25.84 4.76 -22.34
CA TYR A 252 -25.62 6.02 -23.05
C TYR A 252 -26.36 6.13 -24.37
N GLY A 253 -27.12 5.12 -24.76
CA GLY A 253 -27.91 5.13 -25.99
C GLY A 253 -27.08 5.22 -27.27
N THR A 254 -25.92 4.58 -27.29
CA THR A 254 -24.93 4.67 -28.39
C THR A 254 -24.55 3.29 -28.94
N LYS A 255 -23.74 3.25 -29.98
CA LYS A 255 -23.19 2.00 -30.53
C LYS A 255 -22.16 1.39 -29.57
N VAL A 256 -22.12 0.06 -29.54
CA VAL A 256 -21.11 -0.67 -28.78
C VAL A 256 -19.73 -0.37 -29.37
N PRO A 257 -18.77 0.16 -28.59
CA PRO A 257 -17.45 0.46 -29.08
C PRO A 257 -16.59 -0.80 -29.19
N GLU A 258 -15.55 -0.79 -29.99
CA GLU A 258 -14.55 -1.87 -30.03
C GLU A 258 -13.81 -1.99 -28.71
N LEU A 259 -13.29 -0.89 -28.18
CA LEU A 259 -12.67 -0.77 -26.85
C LEU A 259 -13.41 0.31 -26.05
N LEU A 260 -13.31 0.26 -24.72
CA LEU A 260 -14.00 1.19 -23.83
C LEU A 260 -13.39 2.60 -23.93
N PRO A 261 -14.15 3.64 -24.32
CA PRO A 261 -13.65 5.01 -24.20
C PRO A 261 -13.48 5.39 -22.72
N ALA A 262 -12.33 5.94 -22.34
CA ALA A 262 -11.98 6.22 -20.95
C ALA A 262 -13.03 7.05 -20.19
N HIS A 263 -13.65 8.03 -20.84
CA HIS A 263 -14.68 8.89 -20.23
C HIS A 263 -16.04 8.19 -20.01
N TRP A 264 -16.23 6.95 -20.50
CA TRP A 264 -17.44 6.17 -20.22
C TRP A 264 -17.40 5.53 -18.82
N LEU A 265 -16.22 5.37 -18.27
CA LEU A 265 -15.98 4.68 -17.00
C LEU A 265 -16.13 5.63 -15.81
N PRO A 266 -16.57 5.13 -14.65
CA PRO A 266 -16.79 5.97 -13.46
C PRO A 266 -15.50 6.48 -12.79
N ASN A 267 -14.35 5.91 -13.12
CA ASN A 267 -13.07 6.27 -12.56
C ASN A 267 -12.14 6.88 -13.62
N ARG A 268 -11.42 7.94 -13.26
CA ARG A 268 -10.50 8.70 -14.15
C ARG A 268 -9.43 7.85 -14.84
N TRP A 269 -9.04 6.72 -14.25
CA TRP A 269 -8.03 5.78 -14.78
C TRP A 269 -8.62 4.43 -15.18
N GLY A 270 -9.94 4.24 -15.05
CA GLY A 270 -10.61 2.99 -15.35
C GLY A 270 -10.16 1.82 -14.46
N GLN A 271 -9.73 2.10 -13.24
CA GLN A 271 -9.28 1.09 -12.29
C GLN A 271 -10.40 0.54 -11.40
N ASP A 272 -11.55 1.20 -11.39
CA ASP A 272 -12.76 0.84 -10.67
C ASP A 272 -13.97 1.11 -11.57
N TRP A 273 -14.87 0.12 -11.72
CA TRP A 273 -16.08 0.22 -12.54
C TRP A 273 -17.36 0.06 -11.71
N THR A 274 -17.29 0.07 -10.38
CA THR A 274 -18.44 -0.16 -9.47
C THR A 274 -19.60 0.80 -9.71
N GLY A 275 -19.32 2.07 -10.05
CA GLY A 275 -20.34 3.08 -10.42
C GLY A 275 -21.16 2.75 -11.69
N MET A 276 -20.85 1.64 -12.38
CA MET A 276 -21.70 1.14 -13.48
C MET A 276 -23.02 0.58 -12.98
N MET A 277 -23.14 0.16 -11.72
CA MET A 277 -24.32 -0.49 -11.20
C MET A 277 -24.53 -0.22 -9.71
N HIS A 278 -25.79 -0.38 -9.27
CA HIS A 278 -26.15 -0.38 -7.85
C HIS A 278 -26.63 -1.76 -7.43
N VAL A 279 -26.25 -2.18 -6.24
CA VAL A 279 -26.73 -3.43 -5.62
C VAL A 279 -27.83 -3.09 -4.62
N GLU A 280 -29.06 -3.53 -4.91
CA GLU A 280 -30.20 -3.38 -4.00
C GLU A 280 -30.15 -4.44 -2.89
N GLY A 281 -30.57 -4.10 -1.68
CA GLY A 281 -30.84 -5.05 -0.59
C GLY A 281 -29.73 -5.22 0.44
N LEU A 282 -28.64 -4.46 0.34
CA LEU A 282 -27.58 -4.34 1.35
C LEU A 282 -27.43 -2.90 1.85
N ASP A 283 -28.49 -2.11 1.77
CA ASP A 283 -28.50 -0.74 2.33
C ASP A 283 -28.61 -0.83 3.86
N ILE A 284 -27.44 -0.70 4.52
CA ILE A 284 -27.32 -0.71 5.99
C ILE A 284 -27.22 0.70 6.57
N ASP A 285 -27.08 1.72 5.73
CA ASP A 285 -26.85 3.10 6.17
C ASP A 285 -27.93 3.63 7.12
N PRO A 286 -29.24 3.43 6.89
CA PRO A 286 -30.26 3.90 7.83
C PRO A 286 -30.14 3.31 9.23
N ILE A 287 -29.68 2.06 9.36
CA ILE A 287 -29.48 1.41 10.65
C ILE A 287 -28.18 1.89 11.30
N LEU A 288 -27.13 2.11 10.49
CA LEU A 288 -25.87 2.67 10.99
C LEU A 288 -26.05 4.09 11.49
N GLU A 289 -26.89 4.93 10.83
CA GLU A 289 -27.26 6.26 11.30
C GLU A 289 -27.91 6.24 12.69
N GLU A 290 -28.79 5.26 12.96
CA GLU A 290 -29.39 5.07 14.28
C GLU A 290 -28.38 4.65 15.35
N LYS A 291 -27.35 3.87 14.98
CA LYS A 291 -26.31 3.38 15.89
C LYS A 291 -25.24 4.45 16.17
N GLY A 292 -24.95 5.31 15.22
CA GLY A 292 -24.00 6.42 15.31
C GLY A 292 -22.54 6.01 15.13
N ASP A 293 -21.71 7.03 14.93
CA ASP A 293 -20.29 6.94 14.58
C ASP A 293 -19.42 6.14 15.58
N LYS A 294 -19.63 6.36 16.88
CA LYS A 294 -18.89 5.65 17.94
C LYS A 294 -19.13 4.15 17.91
N TRP A 295 -20.38 3.77 17.63
CA TRP A 295 -20.73 2.36 17.56
C TRP A 295 -19.94 1.64 16.45
N LEU A 296 -19.66 2.31 15.30
CA LEU A 296 -18.89 1.75 14.19
C LEU A 296 -17.49 1.35 14.67
N VAL A 297 -16.78 2.26 15.32
CA VAL A 297 -15.41 2.01 15.81
C VAL A 297 -15.39 0.95 16.90
N GLU A 298 -16.32 1.03 17.85
CA GLU A 298 -16.46 0.02 18.89
C GLU A 298 -16.87 -1.35 18.34
N GLN A 299 -17.67 -1.41 17.28
CA GLN A 299 -18.04 -2.65 16.63
C GLN A 299 -16.86 -3.28 15.91
N ALA A 300 -16.03 -2.49 15.25
CA ALA A 300 -14.81 -3.00 14.65
C ALA A 300 -13.85 -3.56 15.71
N GLU A 301 -13.66 -2.88 16.85
CA GLU A 301 -12.90 -3.48 17.98
C GLU A 301 -13.52 -4.79 18.44
N ARG A 302 -14.85 -4.82 18.66
CA ARG A 302 -15.54 -6.07 19.10
C ARG A 302 -15.34 -7.22 18.12
N PHE A 303 -15.24 -6.92 16.83
CA PHE A 303 -14.97 -7.94 15.81
C PHE A 303 -13.62 -8.61 16.08
N TYR A 304 -12.53 -7.85 16.21
CA TYR A 304 -11.19 -8.38 16.47
C TYR A 304 -11.10 -9.08 17.85
N VAL A 305 -11.68 -8.48 18.89
CA VAL A 305 -11.72 -9.10 20.22
C VAL A 305 -12.47 -10.43 20.21
N SER A 306 -13.53 -10.55 19.39
CA SER A 306 -14.26 -11.80 19.22
C SER A 306 -13.39 -12.93 18.65
N LEU A 307 -12.41 -12.59 17.81
CA LEU A 307 -11.41 -13.51 17.25
C LEU A 307 -10.30 -13.87 18.26
N GLY A 308 -10.22 -13.18 19.39
CA GLY A 308 -9.22 -13.44 20.44
C GLY A 308 -8.03 -12.51 20.44
N PHE A 309 -8.13 -11.39 19.75
CA PHE A 309 -7.19 -10.28 19.95
C PHE A 309 -7.51 -9.55 21.25
N GLU A 310 -6.52 -8.87 21.80
CA GLU A 310 -6.70 -8.00 22.96
C GLU A 310 -7.53 -6.76 22.57
N LYS A 311 -8.10 -6.09 23.58
CA LYS A 311 -8.70 -4.77 23.35
C LYS A 311 -7.65 -3.77 22.90
N LEU A 312 -8.09 -2.78 22.12
CA LEU A 312 -7.24 -1.67 21.74
C LEU A 312 -6.66 -0.97 23.00
N PRO A 313 -5.38 -0.59 22.96
CA PRO A 313 -4.75 0.09 24.09
C PRO A 313 -5.39 1.46 24.32
N GLN A 314 -5.36 1.95 25.56
CA GLN A 314 -5.98 3.23 25.92
C GLN A 314 -5.42 4.40 25.08
N VAL A 315 -4.14 4.35 24.68
CA VAL A 315 -3.51 5.36 23.82
C VAL A 315 -4.20 5.51 22.46
N PHE A 316 -4.74 4.41 21.90
CA PHE A 316 -5.51 4.47 20.66
C PHE A 316 -6.74 5.38 20.85
N TRP A 317 -7.52 5.18 21.91
CA TRP A 317 -8.72 5.96 22.18
C TRP A 317 -8.42 7.43 22.56
N ASP A 318 -7.32 7.67 23.25
CA ASP A 318 -6.96 8.99 23.75
C ASP A 318 -6.32 9.89 22.67
N LYS A 319 -5.60 9.29 21.71
CA LYS A 319 -4.77 10.05 20.78
C LYS A 319 -5.20 9.96 19.32
N SER A 320 -6.02 8.99 18.92
CA SER A 320 -6.53 8.90 17.55
C SER A 320 -7.45 10.07 17.18
N SER A 321 -7.49 10.41 15.90
CA SER A 321 -8.43 11.37 15.33
C SER A 321 -9.49 10.63 14.53
N LEU A 322 -10.53 10.11 15.20
CA LEU A 322 -11.46 9.15 14.64
C LEU A 322 -12.65 9.76 13.89
N TYR A 323 -13.11 10.96 14.29
CA TYR A 323 -14.36 11.54 13.83
C TYR A 323 -14.14 12.85 13.06
N PRO A 324 -15.11 13.30 12.24
CA PRO A 324 -15.05 14.61 11.61
C PRO A 324 -14.85 15.72 12.64
N LEU A 325 -14.21 16.80 12.21
CA LEU A 325 -14.13 18.02 13.04
C LEU A 325 -15.52 18.65 13.17
N PRO A 326 -15.79 19.38 14.28
CA PRO A 326 -16.97 20.22 14.38
C PRO A 326 -17.07 21.22 13.22
N GLU A 327 -18.29 21.58 12.81
CA GLU A 327 -18.53 22.53 11.71
C GLU A 327 -17.89 23.91 11.93
N ASP A 328 -17.74 24.31 13.19
CA ASP A 328 -17.15 25.57 13.61
C ASP A 328 -15.64 25.51 13.90
N ALA A 329 -14.99 24.39 13.55
CA ALA A 329 -13.54 24.26 13.71
C ALA A 329 -12.78 25.30 12.86
N ASP A 330 -11.81 25.96 13.47
CA ASP A 330 -10.95 26.96 12.83
C ASP A 330 -9.73 26.35 12.09
N TYR A 331 -9.67 25.02 12.03
CA TYR A 331 -8.63 24.26 11.33
C TYR A 331 -9.25 23.08 10.56
N LYS A 332 -8.46 22.46 9.68
CA LYS A 332 -8.83 21.27 8.92
C LYS A 332 -8.01 20.08 9.38
N LYS A 333 -8.41 18.89 8.99
CA LYS A 333 -7.62 17.66 9.08
C LYS A 333 -7.65 16.91 7.75
N ASN A 334 -6.68 16.05 7.55
CA ASN A 334 -6.69 15.09 6.44
C ASN A 334 -7.87 14.13 6.63
N ASN A 335 -8.70 13.97 5.60
CA ASN A 335 -9.88 13.10 5.62
C ASN A 335 -9.59 11.68 5.09
N HIS A 336 -8.40 11.43 4.57
CA HIS A 336 -8.00 10.10 4.14
C HIS A 336 -7.76 9.21 5.37
N ALA A 337 -8.41 8.05 5.41
CA ALA A 337 -8.22 7.08 6.49
C ALA A 337 -6.78 6.56 6.49
N SER A 338 -6.20 6.41 7.68
CA SER A 338 -4.85 5.85 7.84
C SER A 338 -4.58 5.38 9.26
N ALA A 339 -3.79 4.33 9.38
CA ALA A 339 -3.30 3.78 10.64
C ALA A 339 -1.83 4.15 10.86
N TRP A 340 -1.45 4.40 12.09
CA TRP A 340 -0.14 4.94 12.49
C TRP A 340 0.47 4.13 13.63
N HIS A 341 1.72 3.67 13.47
CA HIS A 341 2.53 3.06 14.52
C HIS A 341 3.61 4.05 14.95
N MET A 342 3.28 4.91 15.91
CA MET A 342 4.03 6.12 16.20
C MET A 342 5.45 5.86 16.75
N ASP A 343 5.58 4.89 17.65
CA ASP A 343 6.82 4.58 18.37
C ASP A 343 7.41 3.20 18.06
N LEU A 344 6.79 2.48 17.14
CA LEU A 344 7.06 1.08 16.84
C LEU A 344 6.91 0.15 18.07
N GLU A 345 6.19 0.59 19.10
CA GLU A 345 5.94 -0.17 20.33
C GLU A 345 4.45 -0.13 20.73
N LYS A 346 3.99 0.91 21.41
CA LYS A 346 2.66 0.95 22.04
C LYS A 346 1.76 2.06 21.56
N ASP A 347 2.33 3.11 21.00
CA ASP A 347 1.56 4.26 20.52
C ASP A 347 1.06 3.98 19.10
N VAL A 348 -0.15 3.42 19.03
CA VAL A 348 -0.88 3.17 17.78
C VAL A 348 -2.08 4.09 17.68
N ARG A 349 -2.28 4.70 16.51
CA ARG A 349 -3.34 5.69 16.27
C ARG A 349 -4.01 5.47 14.92
N SER A 350 -5.28 5.88 14.78
CA SER A 350 -5.95 6.01 13.48
C SER A 350 -6.39 7.44 13.24
N LEU A 351 -6.17 7.90 12.01
CA LEU A 351 -6.71 9.14 11.47
C LEU A 351 -7.87 8.76 10.56
N MET A 352 -9.09 9.10 10.95
CA MET A 352 -10.32 8.80 10.23
C MET A 352 -11.30 9.99 10.33
N SER A 353 -12.37 9.93 9.56
CA SER A 353 -13.49 10.88 9.66
C SER A 353 -14.80 10.10 9.64
N VAL A 354 -14.94 9.18 10.62
CA VAL A 354 -16.03 8.21 10.69
C VAL A 354 -17.38 8.90 10.80
N ILE A 355 -18.23 8.66 9.80
CA ILE A 355 -19.66 8.97 9.82
C ILE A 355 -20.45 7.64 9.70
N PRO A 356 -21.69 7.58 10.20
CA PRO A 356 -22.43 6.32 10.27
C PRO A 356 -23.01 5.90 8.90
N ASN A 357 -22.16 5.33 8.04
CA ASN A 357 -22.53 4.75 6.75
C ASN A 357 -21.73 3.48 6.47
N SER A 358 -22.09 2.75 5.43
CA SER A 358 -21.47 1.48 5.02
C SER A 358 -20.00 1.64 4.60
N GLU A 359 -19.64 2.72 3.93
CA GLU A 359 -18.27 3.03 3.53
C GLU A 359 -17.35 3.13 4.75
N TRP A 360 -17.71 3.94 5.75
CA TRP A 360 -16.93 4.07 6.98
C TRP A 360 -17.01 2.84 7.89
N TYR A 361 -18.09 2.06 7.82
CA TYR A 361 -18.17 0.79 8.52
C TYR A 361 -17.12 -0.19 7.99
N GLU A 362 -17.02 -0.36 6.67
CA GLU A 362 -16.00 -1.19 6.02
C GLU A 362 -14.59 -0.64 6.26
N THR A 363 -14.37 0.65 6.00
CA THR A 363 -13.09 1.34 6.18
C THR A 363 -12.58 1.21 7.61
N THR A 364 -13.44 1.34 8.62
CA THR A 364 -13.02 1.20 10.02
C THR A 364 -12.53 -0.21 10.34
N HIS A 365 -13.18 -1.26 9.80
CA HIS A 365 -12.68 -2.63 9.96
C HIS A 365 -11.35 -2.84 9.25
N HIS A 366 -11.14 -2.22 8.08
CA HIS A 366 -9.87 -2.22 7.35
C HIS A 366 -8.75 -1.55 8.17
N GLU A 367 -8.95 -0.31 8.61
CA GLU A 367 -7.94 0.46 9.35
C GLU A 367 -7.53 -0.22 10.67
N LEU A 368 -8.49 -0.81 11.38
CA LEU A 368 -8.18 -1.61 12.56
C LEU A 368 -7.39 -2.88 12.21
N GLY A 369 -7.46 -3.38 10.98
CA GLY A 369 -6.58 -4.44 10.50
C GLY A 369 -5.11 -4.06 10.58
N HIS A 370 -4.77 -2.85 10.17
CA HIS A 370 -3.43 -2.30 10.31
C HIS A 370 -3.03 -2.14 11.78
N ILE A 371 -3.92 -1.61 12.62
CA ILE A 371 -3.66 -1.43 14.05
C ILE A 371 -3.38 -2.78 14.74
N TYR A 372 -4.20 -3.80 14.48
CA TYR A 372 -3.99 -5.13 15.06
C TYR A 372 -2.75 -5.84 14.49
N TYR A 373 -2.34 -5.51 13.27
CA TYR A 373 -1.06 -5.95 12.73
C TYR A 373 0.10 -5.32 13.52
N TYR A 374 0.08 -4.00 13.74
CA TYR A 374 1.08 -3.30 14.57
C TYR A 374 1.21 -3.92 15.96
N ILE A 375 0.08 -4.13 16.64
CA ILE A 375 0.05 -4.75 17.97
C ILE A 375 0.62 -6.18 17.93
N SER A 376 0.30 -6.96 16.90
CA SER A 376 0.67 -8.38 16.81
C SER A 376 2.17 -8.58 16.64
N TYR A 377 2.84 -7.81 15.78
CA TYR A 377 4.29 -7.93 15.61
C TYR A 377 5.10 -7.18 16.68
N THR A 378 4.45 -6.38 17.52
CA THR A 378 5.11 -5.73 18.65
C THR A 378 5.25 -6.71 19.82
N ASN A 379 6.16 -7.64 19.66
CA ASN A 379 6.45 -8.69 20.63
C ASN A 379 7.98 -8.87 20.77
N PRO A 380 8.46 -9.55 21.83
CA PRO A 380 9.90 -9.68 22.12
C PRO A 380 10.72 -10.42 21.05
N ASP A 381 10.07 -11.27 20.25
CA ASP A 381 10.75 -12.07 19.22
C ASP A 381 11.00 -11.28 17.94
N VAL A 382 10.36 -10.11 17.78
CA VAL A 382 10.52 -9.24 16.62
C VAL A 382 11.39 -8.03 16.97
N PRO A 383 12.62 -7.94 16.46
CA PRO A 383 13.45 -6.75 16.60
C PRO A 383 12.75 -5.49 16.06
N VAL A 384 12.99 -4.35 16.69
CA VAL A 384 12.31 -3.08 16.33
C VAL A 384 12.41 -2.74 14.85
N LEU A 385 13.59 -2.91 14.24
CA LEU A 385 13.82 -2.64 12.83
C LEU A 385 13.04 -3.57 11.87
N LEU A 386 12.49 -4.67 12.39
CA LEU A 386 11.68 -5.64 11.65
C LEU A 386 10.19 -5.59 12.06
N ARG A 387 9.80 -4.57 12.84
CA ARG A 387 8.39 -4.31 13.19
C ARG A 387 7.67 -3.61 12.04
N GLY A 388 7.37 -4.39 11.03
CA GLY A 388 6.58 -4.06 9.85
C GLY A 388 5.75 -5.27 9.47
N GLY A 389 4.87 -5.17 8.48
CA GLY A 389 4.21 -6.35 7.91
C GLY A 389 5.23 -7.29 7.25
N ALA A 390 4.80 -8.48 6.86
CA ALA A 390 5.64 -9.35 6.05
C ALA A 390 6.12 -8.65 4.76
N ASN A 391 5.27 -7.79 4.21
CA ASN A 391 5.55 -6.71 3.27
C ASN A 391 4.32 -5.76 3.24
N ARG A 392 4.39 -4.67 2.45
CA ARG A 392 3.30 -3.70 2.31
C ARG A 392 2.01 -4.33 1.77
N GLY A 393 2.10 -5.25 0.80
CA GLY A 393 0.95 -5.97 0.26
C GLY A 393 0.20 -6.82 1.30
N PHE A 394 0.90 -7.38 2.30
CA PHE A 394 0.26 -8.09 3.42
C PHE A 394 -0.53 -7.17 4.33
N HIS A 395 -0.03 -5.96 4.60
CA HIS A 395 -0.77 -4.98 5.39
C HIS A 395 -2.11 -4.64 4.74
N GLU A 396 -2.07 -4.30 3.45
CA GLU A 396 -3.26 -3.97 2.68
C GLU A 396 -4.21 -5.17 2.52
N ALA A 397 -3.67 -6.37 2.31
CA ALA A 397 -4.48 -7.58 2.17
C ALA A 397 -5.25 -7.92 3.44
N VAL A 398 -4.61 -7.79 4.61
CA VAL A 398 -5.27 -8.05 5.90
C VAL A 398 -6.35 -7.02 6.17
N GLY A 399 -6.07 -5.74 6.01
CA GLY A 399 -7.07 -4.68 6.18
C GLY A 399 -8.29 -4.91 5.27
N SER A 400 -8.07 -5.09 3.97
CA SER A 400 -9.13 -5.30 2.98
C SER A 400 -9.88 -6.62 3.21
N MET A 401 -9.22 -7.70 3.65
CA MET A 401 -9.89 -8.94 4.02
C MET A 401 -10.85 -8.76 5.20
N MET A 402 -10.47 -7.97 6.18
CA MET A 402 -11.34 -7.70 7.34
C MET A 402 -12.51 -6.79 6.97
N GLY A 403 -12.31 -5.82 6.07
CA GLY A 403 -13.39 -5.05 5.45
C GLY A 403 -14.38 -5.95 4.72
N LEU A 404 -13.89 -6.81 3.83
CA LEU A 404 -14.72 -7.79 3.11
C LEU A 404 -15.49 -8.72 4.08
N ALA A 405 -14.83 -9.23 5.12
CA ALA A 405 -15.44 -10.11 6.12
C ALA A 405 -16.53 -9.38 6.94
N ALA A 406 -16.35 -8.09 7.22
CA ALA A 406 -17.34 -7.28 7.94
C ALA A 406 -18.59 -6.99 7.10
N MET A 407 -18.48 -6.99 5.78
CA MET A 407 -19.60 -6.79 4.84
C MET A 407 -20.32 -8.09 4.47
N GLN A 408 -19.86 -9.26 4.94
CA GLN A 408 -20.49 -10.53 4.64
C GLN A 408 -21.92 -10.61 5.23
N LYS A 409 -22.88 -11.02 4.39
CA LYS A 409 -24.30 -11.10 4.76
C LYS A 409 -24.59 -11.86 6.06
N PRO A 410 -23.97 -13.03 6.36
CA PRO A 410 -24.17 -13.72 7.63
C PRO A 410 -23.76 -12.90 8.85
N PHE A 411 -22.67 -12.14 8.74
CA PHE A 411 -22.22 -11.26 9.81
C PHE A 411 -23.14 -10.05 9.99
N LEU A 412 -23.53 -9.37 8.90
CA LEU A 412 -24.49 -8.26 8.95
C LEU A 412 -25.84 -8.68 9.57
N ALA A 413 -26.32 -9.87 9.21
CA ALA A 413 -27.54 -10.45 9.79
C ALA A 413 -27.38 -10.81 11.27
N ASN A 414 -26.19 -11.27 11.70
CA ASN A 414 -25.87 -11.56 13.09
C ASN A 414 -25.86 -10.27 13.94
N LEU A 415 -25.47 -9.16 13.38
CA LEU A 415 -25.51 -7.82 14.01
C LEU A 415 -26.87 -7.12 13.91
N GLU A 416 -27.87 -7.77 13.29
CA GLU A 416 -29.20 -7.19 13.02
C GLU A 416 -29.13 -5.91 12.17
N LEU A 417 -28.09 -5.76 11.33
CA LEU A 417 -27.96 -4.68 10.36
C LEU A 417 -28.80 -4.96 9.10
N ILE A 418 -29.11 -6.21 8.84
CA ILE A 418 -30.05 -6.65 7.80
C ILE A 418 -30.96 -7.74 8.37
N ASP A 419 -32.14 -7.93 7.76
CA ASP A 419 -33.00 -9.07 8.07
C ASP A 419 -32.30 -10.38 7.68
N LYS A 420 -32.41 -11.42 8.53
CA LYS A 420 -31.85 -12.77 8.27
C LYS A 420 -32.34 -13.39 6.96
N ASN A 421 -33.54 -13.00 6.53
CA ASN A 421 -34.18 -13.47 5.30
C ASN A 421 -34.09 -12.43 4.17
N ALA A 422 -33.27 -11.38 4.33
CA ALA A 422 -33.09 -10.36 3.28
C ALA A 422 -32.71 -11.03 1.95
N LYS A 423 -33.49 -10.75 0.92
CA LYS A 423 -33.20 -11.22 -0.42
C LYS A 423 -32.23 -10.25 -1.07
N THR A 424 -31.01 -10.69 -1.22
CA THR A 424 -29.98 -9.99 -1.99
C THR A 424 -29.81 -10.67 -3.33
N ASP A 425 -29.52 -9.90 -4.36
CA ASP A 425 -29.13 -10.46 -5.67
C ASP A 425 -27.63 -10.82 -5.61
N GLU A 426 -27.34 -12.07 -5.27
CA GLU A 426 -25.97 -12.56 -5.09
C GLU A 426 -25.11 -12.36 -6.35
N MET A 427 -25.70 -12.49 -7.55
CA MET A 427 -24.95 -12.25 -8.79
C MET A 427 -24.61 -10.78 -8.99
N LYS A 428 -25.51 -9.87 -8.62
CA LYS A 428 -25.19 -8.43 -8.66
C LYS A 428 -24.14 -8.05 -7.62
N THR A 429 -24.17 -8.64 -6.43
CA THR A 429 -23.14 -8.43 -5.42
C THR A 429 -21.77 -8.88 -5.94
N LEU A 430 -21.68 -10.12 -6.45
CA LEU A 430 -20.43 -10.62 -7.03
C LEU A 430 -19.97 -9.81 -8.23
N LEU A 431 -20.89 -9.34 -9.06
CA LEU A 431 -20.55 -8.48 -10.20
C LEU A 431 -19.99 -7.14 -9.71
N HIS A 432 -20.61 -6.52 -8.71
CA HIS A 432 -20.13 -5.27 -8.12
C HIS A 432 -18.72 -5.44 -7.53
N GLU A 433 -18.49 -6.49 -6.76
CA GLU A 433 -17.17 -6.81 -6.22
C GLU A 433 -16.13 -7.07 -7.32
N ALA A 434 -16.50 -7.79 -8.40
CA ALA A 434 -15.61 -8.03 -9.53
C ALA A 434 -15.27 -6.76 -10.31
N LEU A 435 -16.21 -5.80 -10.39
CA LEU A 435 -15.98 -4.49 -11.00
C LEU A 435 -14.99 -3.62 -10.20
N ASN A 436 -14.72 -3.98 -8.95
CA ASN A 436 -13.61 -3.45 -8.16
C ASN A 436 -12.39 -4.37 -8.29
N TYR A 437 -12.39 -5.54 -7.66
CA TYR A 437 -11.20 -6.37 -7.44
C TYR A 437 -10.58 -6.96 -8.71
N ILE A 438 -11.40 -7.46 -9.66
CA ILE A 438 -10.88 -8.06 -10.90
C ILE A 438 -10.43 -6.97 -11.88
N VAL A 439 -11.21 -5.89 -12.00
CA VAL A 439 -10.90 -4.77 -12.90
C VAL A 439 -9.63 -4.03 -12.50
N PHE A 440 -9.32 -4.01 -11.22
CA PHE A 440 -8.15 -3.33 -10.70
C PHE A 440 -6.82 -4.02 -11.11
N ILE A 441 -6.78 -5.34 -11.23
CA ILE A 441 -5.53 -6.09 -11.51
C ILE A 441 -4.86 -5.65 -12.83
N PRO A 442 -5.55 -5.57 -13.99
CA PRO A 442 -4.94 -5.11 -15.23
C PRO A 442 -4.40 -3.68 -15.17
N PHE A 443 -5.00 -2.81 -14.36
CA PHE A 443 -4.49 -1.47 -14.14
C PHE A 443 -3.23 -1.48 -13.25
N SER A 444 -3.29 -2.14 -12.10
CA SER A 444 -2.18 -2.17 -11.14
C SER A 444 -0.99 -2.97 -11.68
N ALA A 445 -1.16 -4.27 -11.90
CA ALA A 445 -0.11 -5.16 -12.38
C ALA A 445 0.29 -4.89 -13.83
N GLY A 446 -0.68 -4.47 -14.66
CA GLY A 446 -0.47 -4.23 -16.09
C GLY A 446 0.02 -2.81 -16.39
N VAL A 447 -0.86 -1.82 -16.25
CA VAL A 447 -0.56 -0.45 -16.69
C VAL A 447 0.51 0.18 -15.83
N MET A 448 0.24 0.31 -14.53
CA MET A 448 1.10 1.04 -13.61
C MET A 448 2.48 0.40 -13.48
N THR A 449 2.52 -0.89 -13.14
CA THR A 449 3.78 -1.60 -12.89
C THR A 449 4.68 -1.62 -14.13
N HIS A 450 4.15 -1.91 -15.33
CA HIS A 450 4.96 -1.91 -16.54
C HIS A 450 5.38 -0.50 -16.99
N TYR A 451 4.51 0.49 -16.80
CA TYR A 451 4.87 1.87 -17.12
C TYR A 451 6.00 2.39 -16.22
N GLU A 452 5.94 2.13 -14.92
CA GLU A 452 6.98 2.54 -13.98
C GLU A 452 8.27 1.72 -14.14
N HIS A 453 8.16 0.43 -14.50
CA HIS A 453 9.32 -0.36 -14.92
C HIS A 453 10.02 0.30 -16.12
N ASP A 454 9.29 0.59 -17.20
CA ASP A 454 9.88 1.24 -18.37
C ASP A 454 10.44 2.64 -18.04
N LEU A 455 9.76 3.38 -17.15
CA LEU A 455 10.19 4.72 -16.74
C LEU A 455 11.54 4.68 -16.03
N TYR A 456 11.75 3.77 -15.06
CA TYR A 456 12.93 3.75 -14.19
C TYR A 456 14.03 2.80 -14.66
N VAL A 457 13.67 1.62 -15.18
CA VAL A 457 14.62 0.56 -15.59
C VAL A 457 15.07 0.76 -17.03
N GLU A 458 14.12 0.98 -17.96
CA GLU A 458 14.39 1.05 -19.40
C GLU A 458 14.69 2.48 -19.89
N ASP A 459 14.72 3.46 -18.99
CA ASP A 459 14.94 4.88 -19.31
C ASP A 459 14.03 5.38 -20.44
N LEU A 460 12.71 5.15 -20.27
CA LEU A 460 11.69 5.45 -21.27
C LEU A 460 11.90 6.81 -21.92
N PRO A 461 12.04 6.89 -23.27
CA PRO A 461 12.31 8.15 -23.98
C PRO A 461 11.24 9.21 -23.68
N GLU A 462 11.69 10.45 -23.51
CA GLU A 462 10.81 11.59 -23.19
C GLU A 462 9.69 11.80 -24.21
N ASN A 463 9.91 11.47 -25.47
CA ASN A 463 8.94 11.58 -26.55
C ASN A 463 8.07 10.33 -26.72
N GLU A 464 8.06 9.41 -25.76
CA GLU A 464 7.24 8.21 -25.75
C GLU A 464 6.42 8.05 -24.47
N LEU A 465 6.44 8.99 -23.52
CA LEU A 465 5.79 8.89 -22.22
C LEU A 465 4.28 8.66 -22.34
N ASN A 466 3.58 9.51 -23.07
CA ASN A 466 2.13 9.41 -23.20
C ASN A 466 1.70 8.26 -24.11
N LYS A 467 2.43 8.02 -25.19
CA LYS A 467 2.21 6.89 -26.07
C LYS A 467 2.35 5.56 -25.33
N ARG A 468 3.40 5.38 -24.55
CA ARG A 468 3.66 4.16 -23.77
C ARG A 468 2.57 3.91 -22.71
N TRP A 469 2.11 4.96 -22.04
CA TRP A 469 0.98 4.90 -21.14
C TRP A 469 -0.27 4.36 -21.83
N TRP A 470 -0.64 4.93 -22.97
CA TRP A 470 -1.84 4.50 -23.69
C TRP A 470 -1.69 3.15 -24.40
N ASP A 471 -0.48 2.76 -24.79
CA ASP A 471 -0.20 1.41 -25.27
C ASP A 471 -0.50 0.37 -24.17
N TYR A 472 -0.11 0.63 -22.92
CA TYR A 472 -0.41 -0.25 -21.79
C TYR A 472 -1.86 -0.20 -21.36
N VAL A 473 -2.50 0.96 -21.29
CA VAL A 473 -3.93 1.09 -21.02
C VAL A 473 -4.76 0.32 -22.05
N LYS A 474 -4.41 0.42 -23.32
CA LYS A 474 -5.06 -0.34 -24.40
C LYS A 474 -4.81 -1.84 -24.26
N LYS A 475 -3.58 -2.24 -24.00
CA LYS A 475 -3.17 -3.65 -23.91
C LYS A 475 -3.85 -4.35 -22.74
N TYR A 476 -3.71 -3.79 -21.54
CA TYR A 476 -4.10 -4.46 -20.30
C TYR A 476 -5.56 -4.18 -19.89
N GLN A 477 -6.07 -2.98 -20.13
CA GLN A 477 -7.45 -2.65 -19.76
C GLN A 477 -8.46 -2.69 -20.92
N GLY A 478 -8.02 -2.72 -22.17
CA GLY A 478 -8.93 -2.59 -23.31
C GLY A 478 -9.63 -1.22 -23.35
N ILE A 479 -8.98 -0.19 -22.85
CA ILE A 479 -9.48 1.19 -22.77
C ILE A 479 -8.71 2.05 -23.78
N VAL A 480 -9.41 3.02 -24.36
CA VAL A 480 -8.82 4.00 -25.28
C VAL A 480 -9.14 5.42 -24.84
N PRO A 481 -8.27 6.40 -25.15
CA PRO A 481 -8.61 7.79 -24.90
C PRO A 481 -9.79 8.22 -25.79
N PRO A 482 -10.59 9.22 -25.37
CA PRO A 482 -11.75 9.67 -26.15
C PRO A 482 -11.37 10.37 -27.47
N SER A 483 -10.13 10.83 -27.57
CA SER A 483 -9.52 11.44 -28.77
C SER A 483 -8.05 11.09 -28.82
N GLU A 484 -7.37 11.39 -29.92
CA GLU A 484 -5.92 11.26 -30.03
C GLU A 484 -5.24 12.14 -28.98
N ARG A 485 -4.25 11.56 -28.26
CA ARG A 485 -3.51 12.21 -27.19
C ARG A 485 -2.01 12.06 -27.44
N GLY A 486 -1.41 13.15 -27.92
CA GLY A 486 0.03 13.21 -28.20
C GLY A 486 0.89 13.34 -26.93
N GLU A 487 2.18 13.54 -27.14
CA GLU A 487 3.15 13.63 -26.04
C GLU A 487 3.05 14.93 -25.23
N GLU A 488 2.27 15.90 -25.68
CA GLU A 488 1.98 17.13 -24.95
C GLU A 488 1.14 16.88 -23.66
N TYR A 489 0.45 15.73 -23.55
CA TYR A 489 -0.49 15.48 -22.44
C TYR A 489 0.15 14.85 -21.20
N THR A 490 1.02 13.92 -21.29
CA THR A 490 1.62 13.16 -20.15
C THR A 490 0.56 12.67 -19.13
N ASP A 491 -0.44 11.92 -19.61
CA ASP A 491 -1.60 11.49 -18.80
C ASP A 491 -1.23 10.64 -17.59
N ALA A 492 -0.16 9.85 -17.66
CA ALA A 492 0.39 9.10 -16.53
C ALA A 492 0.67 9.99 -15.31
N ALA A 493 1.23 11.18 -15.54
CA ALA A 493 1.58 12.10 -14.46
C ALA A 493 0.35 12.66 -13.72
N SER A 494 -0.87 12.54 -14.28
CA SER A 494 -2.09 12.88 -13.54
C SER A 494 -2.42 11.89 -12.42
N LYS A 495 -1.77 10.72 -12.38
CA LYS A 495 -1.91 9.72 -11.31
C LYS A 495 -0.99 10.06 -10.15
N THR A 496 -1.57 10.26 -8.97
CA THR A 496 -0.85 10.67 -7.75
C THR A 496 0.37 9.78 -7.47
N HIS A 497 0.20 8.47 -7.53
CA HIS A 497 1.24 7.49 -7.19
C HIS A 497 2.47 7.57 -8.11
N ILE A 498 2.32 7.92 -9.38
CA ILE A 498 3.45 8.15 -10.29
C ILE A 498 4.40 9.23 -9.75
N ASN A 499 3.85 10.21 -9.04
CA ASN A 499 4.60 11.36 -8.52
C ASN A 499 5.16 11.13 -7.11
N ASN A 500 4.34 10.66 -6.16
CA ASN A 500 4.68 10.66 -4.73
C ASN A 500 4.76 9.29 -4.05
N ASP A 501 4.34 8.21 -4.72
CA ASP A 501 4.43 6.84 -4.21
C ASP A 501 4.92 5.89 -5.33
N ALA A 502 5.98 6.32 -6.00
CA ALA A 502 6.43 5.75 -7.26
C ALA A 502 7.04 4.35 -7.14
N ALA A 503 6.86 3.57 -8.21
CA ALA A 503 7.43 2.24 -8.40
C ALA A 503 7.00 1.20 -7.35
N GLN A 504 5.78 1.32 -6.81
CA GLN A 504 5.23 0.40 -5.80
C GLN A 504 3.79 -0.06 -6.10
N TYR A 505 3.21 0.35 -7.22
CA TYR A 505 1.78 0.10 -7.47
C TYR A 505 1.42 -1.40 -7.65
N TYR A 506 2.40 -2.29 -7.87
CA TYR A 506 2.23 -3.74 -7.82
C TYR A 506 1.71 -4.25 -6.47
N ASP A 507 1.94 -3.51 -5.38
CA ASP A 507 1.48 -3.84 -4.02
C ASP A 507 -0.01 -4.14 -3.97
N TYR A 508 -0.81 -3.33 -4.67
CA TYR A 508 -2.26 -3.47 -4.69
C TYR A 508 -2.73 -4.71 -5.45
N ALA A 509 -2.07 -5.09 -6.55
CA ALA A 509 -2.41 -6.31 -7.27
C ALA A 509 -2.09 -7.55 -6.42
N LEU A 510 -0.94 -7.55 -5.74
CA LEU A 510 -0.54 -8.61 -4.84
C LEU A 510 -1.49 -8.68 -3.64
N SER A 511 -1.85 -7.53 -3.05
CA SER A 511 -2.74 -7.47 -1.88
C SER A 511 -4.12 -8.04 -2.19
N TYR A 512 -4.69 -7.77 -3.35
CA TYR A 512 -6.00 -8.32 -3.72
C TYR A 512 -5.96 -9.84 -3.97
N ALA A 513 -4.92 -10.35 -4.63
CA ALA A 513 -4.74 -11.79 -4.77
C ALA A 513 -4.58 -12.48 -3.40
N LEU A 514 -3.78 -11.89 -2.51
CA LEU A 514 -3.54 -12.36 -1.16
C LEU A 514 -4.80 -12.28 -0.28
N LEU A 515 -5.57 -11.19 -0.36
CA LEU A 515 -6.84 -11.02 0.35
C LEU A 515 -7.74 -12.24 0.12
N PHE A 516 -8.02 -12.59 -1.14
CA PHE A 516 -8.88 -13.72 -1.46
C PHE A 516 -8.26 -15.06 -1.06
N GLN A 517 -6.95 -15.19 -1.11
CA GLN A 517 -6.26 -16.42 -0.67
C GLN A 517 -6.41 -16.65 0.83
N LEU A 518 -6.23 -15.62 1.65
CA LEU A 518 -6.43 -15.66 3.08
C LEU A 518 -7.91 -15.82 3.45
N HIS A 519 -8.79 -15.09 2.76
CA HIS A 519 -10.24 -15.16 2.98
C HIS A 519 -10.80 -16.56 2.69
N ASN A 520 -10.47 -17.12 1.52
CA ASN A 520 -10.92 -18.47 1.17
C ASN A 520 -10.33 -19.53 2.12
N HIS A 521 -9.07 -19.37 2.55
CA HIS A 521 -8.48 -20.27 3.53
C HIS A 521 -9.26 -20.24 4.85
N ASN A 522 -9.60 -19.06 5.36
CA ASN A 522 -10.43 -18.93 6.57
C ASN A 522 -11.80 -19.58 6.37
N ALA A 523 -12.47 -19.29 5.27
CA ALA A 523 -13.81 -19.80 5.01
C ALA A 523 -13.84 -21.33 4.81
N GLU A 524 -13.03 -21.83 3.86
CA GLU A 524 -13.08 -23.24 3.44
C GLU A 524 -12.37 -24.18 4.41
N ASN A 525 -11.17 -23.81 4.92
CA ASN A 525 -10.32 -24.70 5.69
C ASN A 525 -10.51 -24.59 7.21
N ILE A 526 -10.94 -23.43 7.71
CA ILE A 526 -11.13 -23.20 9.15
C ILE A 526 -12.62 -23.26 9.50
N LEU A 527 -13.47 -22.49 8.79
CA LEU A 527 -14.89 -22.38 9.10
C LEU A 527 -15.73 -23.45 8.41
N HIS A 528 -15.24 -24.05 7.32
CA HIS A 528 -15.97 -24.98 6.45
C HIS A 528 -17.26 -24.37 5.89
N GLU A 529 -17.18 -23.11 5.50
CA GLU A 529 -18.25 -22.28 4.94
C GLU A 529 -17.93 -21.84 3.50
N ASP A 530 -18.94 -21.35 2.79
CA ASP A 530 -18.75 -20.71 1.49
C ASP A 530 -18.07 -19.35 1.68
N PRO A 531 -16.95 -19.05 1.00
CA PRO A 531 -16.26 -17.75 1.11
C PRO A 531 -17.14 -16.53 0.84
N ARG A 532 -18.22 -16.70 0.03
CA ARG A 532 -19.17 -15.64 -0.31
C ARG A 532 -20.27 -15.44 0.75
N ALA A 533 -20.31 -16.28 1.77
CA ALA A 533 -21.32 -16.22 2.83
C ALA A 533 -20.74 -16.77 4.15
N THR A 534 -19.63 -16.19 4.60
CA THR A 534 -18.91 -16.63 5.80
C THR A 534 -19.05 -15.62 6.94
N ASN A 535 -18.79 -16.07 8.17
CA ASN A 535 -18.82 -15.22 9.36
C ASN A 535 -17.67 -15.55 10.31
N TYR A 536 -16.69 -14.67 10.39
CA TYR A 536 -15.52 -14.83 11.27
C TYR A 536 -15.84 -14.58 12.75
N TYR A 537 -16.90 -13.80 13.04
CA TYR A 537 -17.17 -13.28 14.39
C TYR A 537 -17.29 -14.40 15.45
N GLY A 538 -16.49 -14.28 16.50
CA GLY A 538 -16.45 -15.25 17.61
C GLY A 538 -15.58 -16.48 17.36
N ASN A 539 -14.99 -16.64 16.18
CA ASN A 539 -14.17 -17.82 15.87
C ASN A 539 -12.69 -17.59 16.25
N LYS A 540 -12.23 -18.29 17.30
CA LYS A 540 -10.86 -18.18 17.79
C LYS A 540 -9.83 -18.83 16.87
N GLU A 541 -10.21 -19.84 16.08
CA GLU A 541 -9.28 -20.53 15.16
C GLU A 541 -8.90 -19.60 14.01
N VAL A 542 -9.84 -18.79 13.51
CA VAL A 542 -9.54 -17.70 12.56
C VAL A 542 -8.57 -16.69 13.18
N GLY A 543 -8.82 -16.28 14.44
CA GLY A 543 -7.91 -15.38 15.14
C GLY A 543 -6.51 -15.94 15.34
N ASP A 544 -6.40 -17.22 15.68
CA ASP A 544 -5.11 -17.90 15.84
C ASP A 544 -4.36 -18.05 14.51
N PHE A 545 -5.08 -18.30 13.42
CA PHE A 545 -4.51 -18.29 12.06
C PHE A 545 -3.97 -16.90 11.71
N LEU A 546 -4.75 -15.85 11.93
CA LEU A 546 -4.31 -14.47 11.68
C LEU A 546 -3.06 -14.13 12.50
N LYS A 547 -3.01 -14.47 13.78
CA LYS A 547 -1.83 -14.22 14.62
C LYS A 547 -0.56 -14.90 14.09
N LYS A 548 -0.66 -16.08 13.46
CA LYS A 548 0.50 -16.73 12.82
C LYS A 548 1.05 -15.91 11.67
N ILE A 549 0.19 -15.17 10.96
CA ILE A 549 0.60 -14.30 9.85
C ILE A 549 1.14 -12.96 10.37
N LEU A 550 0.46 -12.38 11.37
CA LEU A 550 0.73 -11.02 11.82
C LEU A 550 1.95 -10.93 12.76
N SER A 551 2.10 -11.94 13.67
CA SER A 551 3.09 -11.85 14.76
C SER A 551 4.56 -11.90 14.33
N PRO A 552 4.95 -12.57 13.23
CA PRO A 552 6.35 -12.58 12.81
C PRO A 552 6.86 -11.22 12.28
N GLY A 553 5.98 -10.30 11.91
CA GLY A 553 6.38 -9.07 11.27
C GLY A 553 7.22 -9.34 10.01
N ALA A 554 8.29 -8.60 9.83
CA ALA A 554 9.23 -8.77 8.72
C ALA A 554 10.39 -9.75 9.02
N THR A 555 10.30 -10.61 10.05
CA THR A 555 11.39 -11.54 10.40
C THR A 555 11.51 -12.75 9.45
N VAL A 556 10.43 -13.10 8.76
CA VAL A 556 10.33 -14.25 7.83
C VAL A 556 10.15 -13.73 6.41
N ASP A 557 10.58 -14.49 5.41
CA ASP A 557 10.22 -14.22 4.02
C ASP A 557 8.70 -14.40 3.84
N TRP A 558 8.05 -13.43 3.21
CA TRP A 558 6.59 -13.44 3.05
C TRP A 558 6.07 -14.64 2.23
N ARG A 559 6.88 -15.15 1.28
CA ARG A 559 6.54 -16.32 0.45
C ARG A 559 6.57 -17.59 1.28
N GLU A 560 7.58 -17.72 2.16
CA GLU A 560 7.67 -18.84 3.11
C GLU A 560 6.52 -18.78 4.12
N LEU A 561 6.24 -17.59 4.69
CA LEU A 561 5.13 -17.37 5.62
C LEU A 561 3.79 -17.77 4.99
N LEU A 562 3.52 -17.34 3.77
CA LEU A 562 2.28 -17.68 3.06
C LEU A 562 2.17 -19.18 2.82
N LYS A 563 3.25 -19.81 2.36
CA LYS A 563 3.30 -21.25 2.07
C LYS A 563 3.14 -22.09 3.33
N GLU A 564 3.78 -21.72 4.44
CA GLU A 564 3.66 -22.42 5.72
C GLU A 564 2.26 -22.29 6.33
N THR A 565 1.61 -21.15 6.14
CA THR A 565 0.30 -20.88 6.75
C THR A 565 -0.88 -21.37 5.92
N THR A 566 -0.81 -21.25 4.58
CA THR A 566 -1.90 -21.62 3.66
C THR A 566 -1.63 -22.89 2.86
N ASN A 567 -0.39 -23.41 2.86
CA ASN A 567 0.09 -24.49 2.02
C ASN A 567 0.00 -24.18 0.50
N ASP A 568 0.02 -22.90 0.13
CA ASP A 568 -0.05 -22.45 -1.26
C ASP A 568 0.90 -21.26 -1.49
N GLU A 569 1.24 -20.99 -2.73
CA GLU A 569 2.00 -19.82 -3.18
C GLU A 569 1.04 -18.74 -3.65
N LEU A 570 1.47 -17.47 -3.66
CA LEU A 570 0.63 -16.36 -4.11
C LEU A 570 0.14 -16.58 -5.55
N SER A 571 -1.18 -16.54 -5.74
CA SER A 571 -1.81 -16.71 -7.05
C SER A 571 -3.24 -16.14 -7.06
N ALA A 572 -3.77 -15.90 -8.25
CA ALA A 572 -5.15 -15.48 -8.44
C ALA A 572 -6.18 -16.62 -8.27
N LYS A 573 -5.76 -17.85 -7.98
CA LYS A 573 -6.64 -19.04 -7.92
C LYS A 573 -7.79 -18.86 -6.94
N ALA A 574 -7.52 -18.38 -5.73
CA ALA A 574 -8.54 -18.17 -4.70
C ALA A 574 -9.56 -17.10 -5.13
N MET A 575 -9.06 -15.99 -5.69
CA MET A 575 -9.89 -14.94 -6.28
C MET A 575 -10.81 -15.49 -7.40
N LEU A 576 -10.26 -16.29 -8.32
CA LEU A 576 -11.05 -16.92 -9.39
C LEU A 576 -12.08 -17.91 -8.87
N ASN A 577 -11.77 -18.68 -7.82
CA ASN A 577 -12.72 -19.57 -7.17
C ASN A 577 -13.88 -18.78 -6.54
N TYR A 578 -13.56 -17.67 -5.89
CA TYR A 578 -14.57 -16.77 -5.30
C TYR A 578 -15.55 -16.26 -6.37
N PHE A 579 -15.04 -15.81 -7.52
CA PHE A 579 -15.84 -15.27 -8.62
C PHE A 579 -16.34 -16.33 -9.62
N GLN A 580 -16.12 -17.63 -9.41
CA GLN A 580 -16.53 -18.68 -10.37
C GLN A 580 -18.00 -18.63 -10.76
N PRO A 581 -19.00 -18.42 -9.85
CA PRO A 581 -20.39 -18.32 -10.24
C PRO A 581 -20.68 -17.16 -11.21
N LEU A 582 -19.93 -16.06 -11.08
CA LEU A 582 -20.05 -14.90 -11.94
C LEU A 582 -19.58 -15.18 -13.37
N VAL A 583 -18.58 -16.05 -13.55
CA VAL A 583 -18.07 -16.43 -14.88
C VAL A 583 -19.18 -17.03 -15.73
N ASP A 584 -19.97 -17.96 -15.18
CA ASP A 584 -21.06 -18.62 -15.91
C ASP A 584 -22.21 -17.65 -16.19
N TYR A 585 -22.53 -16.78 -15.23
CA TYR A 585 -23.50 -15.71 -15.42
C TYR A 585 -23.09 -14.76 -16.57
N LEU A 586 -21.84 -14.28 -16.57
CA LEU A 586 -21.33 -13.35 -17.59
C LEU A 586 -21.29 -14.01 -18.98
N LYS A 587 -20.89 -15.26 -19.09
CA LYS A 587 -20.94 -16.01 -20.37
C LYS A 587 -22.33 -16.09 -20.94
N GLU A 588 -23.37 -16.28 -20.11
CA GLU A 588 -24.77 -16.27 -20.59
C GLU A 588 -25.21 -14.86 -20.97
N GLN A 589 -24.83 -13.81 -20.19
CA GLN A 589 -25.12 -12.41 -20.56
C GLN A 589 -24.43 -11.99 -21.86
N ASN A 590 -23.22 -12.50 -22.11
CA ASN A 590 -22.43 -12.18 -23.29
C ASN A 590 -22.76 -13.06 -24.52
N LYS A 591 -23.72 -13.97 -24.42
CA LYS A 591 -24.09 -14.84 -25.53
C LYS A 591 -24.52 -14.04 -26.75
N GLY A 592 -23.82 -14.24 -27.86
CA GLY A 592 -24.02 -13.50 -29.10
C GLY A 592 -23.40 -12.09 -29.13
N ARG A 593 -22.70 -11.68 -28.09
CA ARG A 593 -21.91 -10.45 -28.06
C ARG A 593 -20.51 -10.70 -28.65
N GLU A 594 -19.93 -9.66 -29.23
CA GLU A 594 -18.59 -9.71 -29.81
C GLU A 594 -17.54 -9.41 -28.77
N TYR A 595 -16.57 -10.31 -28.62
CA TYR A 595 -15.38 -10.11 -27.80
C TYR A 595 -14.30 -9.41 -28.63
N THR A 596 -13.73 -8.34 -28.11
CA THR A 596 -12.69 -7.54 -28.79
C THR A 596 -11.32 -7.64 -28.13
N LEU A 597 -11.27 -8.05 -26.86
CA LEU A 597 -9.99 -8.41 -26.24
C LEU A 597 -9.53 -9.79 -26.74
N PRO A 598 -8.21 -10.00 -26.90
CA PRO A 598 -7.65 -11.28 -27.28
C PRO A 598 -7.99 -12.39 -26.27
N GLU A 599 -7.93 -13.65 -26.67
CA GLU A 599 -8.16 -14.78 -25.75
C GLU A 599 -7.06 -14.89 -24.68
N THR A 600 -5.86 -14.54 -25.05
CA THR A 600 -4.68 -14.54 -24.16
C THR A 600 -3.98 -13.19 -24.27
N ILE A 601 -3.38 -12.72 -23.17
CA ILE A 601 -2.63 -11.48 -23.09
C ILE A 601 -1.13 -11.73 -23.08
#